data_518289a144b8dafd7b853a758172931f
#
_entry.id   518289a144b8dafd7b853a758172931f
#
_cell.length_a   1.000
_cell.length_b   1.000
_cell.length_c   1.000
_cell.angle_alpha   90.00
_cell.angle_beta   90.00
_cell.angle_gamma   90.00
#
_symmetry.space_group_name_H-M   'P 1'
#
loop_
_entity.id
_entity.type
_entity.pdbx_description
1 polymer ?
#
loop_
_entity_poly.entity_id
_entity_poly.type
_entity_poly.pdbx_seq_one_letter_code
_entity_poly.pdbx_strand_id
1 'polypeptide(L)'
;RIYEKAEAGCKRRYIDENKARQGIGTVIEPCYLEPGTPAYKTWLTACETAEKYYFMLLEEGCSPEEARAVLPNSLKTEIVMTMNLREWRHFFKLRTTPASHPQMREIAIPLLKAFAEMIPVVFDDIVE
;
A
#
# COMPACT_ATOMS: atom_id res chain seq x y z
N ARG A 1 -0.82 -17.49 2.31
CA ARG A 1 -1.55 -17.35 3.61
C ARG A 1 -1.11 -16.12 4.44
N ILE A 2 0.14 -15.68 4.38
CA ILE A 2 0.58 -14.40 4.98
C ILE A 2 0.00 -13.22 4.19
N TYR A 3 -0.13 -13.35 2.90
CA TYR A 3 -0.80 -12.41 2.01
C TYR A 3 -2.26 -12.13 2.40
N GLU A 4 -3.03 -13.18 2.67
CA GLU A 4 -4.44 -13.05 3.06
C GLU A 4 -4.64 -12.27 4.37
N LYS A 5 -3.72 -12.41 5.33
CA LYS A 5 -3.77 -11.66 6.60
C LYS A 5 -3.38 -10.19 6.45
N ALA A 6 -2.40 -9.88 5.61
CA ALA A 6 -2.02 -8.50 5.29
C ALA A 6 -3.09 -7.79 4.44
N GLU A 7 -3.80 -8.54 3.59
CA GLU A 7 -4.91 -8.01 2.79
C GLU A 7 -6.16 -7.71 3.62
N ALA A 8 -6.43 -8.47 4.66
CA ALA A 8 -7.61 -8.29 5.51
C ALA A 8 -7.57 -6.99 6.34
N GLY A 9 -6.39 -6.37 6.52
CA GLY A 9 -6.24 -5.08 7.21
C GLY A 9 -6.33 -3.85 6.29
N CYS A 10 -6.10 -4.02 4.99
CA CYS A 10 -6.13 -2.92 4.03
C CYS A 10 -7.51 -2.75 3.42
N LYS A 11 -8.19 -1.65 3.72
CA LYS A 11 -9.41 -1.26 3.03
C LYS A 11 -9.07 -0.91 1.59
N ARG A 12 -9.61 -1.67 0.64
CA ARG A 12 -9.40 -1.47 -0.80
C ARG A 12 -10.62 -0.84 -1.41
N ARG A 13 -10.42 0.17 -2.24
CA ARG A 13 -11.45 0.71 -3.10
C ARG A 13 -11.12 0.40 -4.55
N TYR A 14 -12.03 -0.29 -5.24
CA TYR A 14 -12.01 -0.43 -6.69
C TYR A 14 -12.72 0.77 -7.29
N ILE A 15 -12.03 1.50 -8.15
CA ILE A 15 -12.61 2.64 -8.83
C ILE A 15 -13.48 2.14 -10.02
N ASP A 16 -13.04 1.07 -10.71
CA ASP A 16 -13.81 0.37 -11.76
C ASP A 16 -13.17 -1.00 -12.02
N GLU A 17 -13.97 -2.09 -12.09
CA GLU A 17 -13.47 -3.45 -12.35
C GLU A 17 -12.80 -3.60 -13.72
N ASN A 18 -13.28 -2.89 -14.74
CA ASN A 18 -12.70 -2.92 -16.08
C ASN A 18 -11.34 -2.17 -16.12
N LYS A 19 -11.20 -1.13 -15.33
CA LYS A 19 -9.99 -0.33 -15.19
C LYS A 19 -8.96 -1.04 -14.29
N ALA A 20 -9.40 -1.82 -13.31
CA ALA A 20 -8.53 -2.66 -12.48
C ALA A 20 -7.76 -3.69 -13.32
N ARG A 21 -8.34 -4.19 -14.41
CA ARG A 21 -7.65 -5.07 -15.37
C ARG A 21 -6.50 -4.40 -16.12
N GLN A 22 -6.53 -3.07 -16.24
CA GLN A 22 -5.45 -2.28 -16.84
C GLN A 22 -4.40 -1.83 -15.81
N GLY A 23 -4.51 -2.27 -14.56
CA GLY A 23 -3.58 -1.91 -13.48
C GLY A 23 -3.79 -0.51 -12.90
N ILE A 24 -4.94 0.12 -13.20
CA ILE A 24 -5.22 1.50 -12.85
C ILE A 24 -6.55 1.52 -12.16
N GLY A 25 -6.82 1.38 -11.07
CA GLY A 25 -8.19 1.47 -10.56
C GLY A 25 -8.32 1.08 -9.11
N THR A 26 -7.21 0.74 -8.50
CA THR A 26 -7.21 0.37 -7.10
C THR A 26 -6.31 1.31 -6.33
N VAL A 27 -6.88 2.06 -5.42
CA VAL A 27 -6.13 2.83 -4.42
C VAL A 27 -6.27 2.15 -3.06
N ILE A 28 -5.26 2.32 -2.22
CA ILE A 28 -5.29 1.84 -0.85
C ILE A 28 -5.72 3.00 0.05
N GLU A 29 -6.82 2.82 0.77
CA GLU A 29 -7.28 3.82 1.73
C GLU A 29 -6.25 4.01 2.84
N PRO A 30 -5.78 5.25 3.10
CA PRO A 30 -4.85 5.51 4.20
C PRO A 30 -5.51 5.19 5.55
N CYS A 31 -4.83 4.41 6.38
CA CYS A 31 -5.34 4.00 7.71
C CYS A 31 -5.57 5.18 8.68
N TYR A 32 -5.01 6.34 8.39
CA TYR A 32 -5.14 7.57 9.19
C TYR A 32 -6.21 8.53 8.67
N LEU A 33 -6.93 8.20 7.61
CA LEU A 33 -8.07 8.97 7.11
C LEU A 33 -9.37 8.20 7.36
N GLU A 34 -10.17 8.70 8.29
CA GLU A 34 -11.45 8.06 8.59
C GLU A 34 -12.51 8.36 7.52
N PRO A 35 -13.22 7.33 7.01
CA PRO A 35 -14.34 7.51 6.09
C PRO A 35 -15.40 8.48 6.66
N GLY A 36 -15.90 9.37 5.80
CA GLY A 36 -16.89 10.37 6.19
C GLY A 36 -16.32 11.70 6.70
N THR A 37 -15.01 11.76 6.96
CA THR A 37 -14.35 13.03 7.34
C THR A 37 -14.09 13.91 6.11
N PRO A 38 -13.98 15.25 6.28
CA PRO A 38 -13.59 16.16 5.19
C PRO A 38 -12.25 15.79 4.57
N ALA A 39 -11.26 15.38 5.38
CA ALA A 39 -9.95 14.95 4.91
C ALA A 39 -10.03 13.71 3.99
N TYR A 40 -10.81 12.70 4.37
CA TYR A 40 -11.05 11.53 3.54
C TYR A 40 -11.71 11.90 2.20
N LYS A 41 -12.70 12.80 2.23
CA LYS A 41 -13.40 13.27 1.05
C LYS A 41 -12.46 14.00 0.09
N THR A 42 -11.57 14.85 0.62
CA THR A 42 -10.56 15.56 -0.16
C THR A 42 -9.58 14.58 -0.82
N TRP A 43 -9.08 13.58 -0.05
CA TRP A 43 -8.21 12.54 -0.58
C TRP A 43 -8.89 11.75 -1.71
N LEU A 44 -10.15 11.35 -1.51
CA LEU A 44 -10.93 10.62 -2.51
C LEU A 44 -11.10 11.41 -3.80
N THR A 45 -11.49 12.69 -3.69
CA THR A 45 -11.65 13.58 -4.85
C THR A 45 -10.33 13.75 -5.61
N ALA A 46 -9.20 13.83 -4.90
CA ALA A 46 -7.88 13.90 -5.52
C ALA A 46 -7.56 12.64 -6.32
N CYS A 47 -7.87 11.45 -5.77
CA CYS A 47 -7.68 10.17 -6.48
C CYS A 47 -8.56 10.06 -7.74
N GLU A 48 -9.83 10.43 -7.63
CA GLU A 48 -10.78 10.44 -8.76
C GLU A 48 -10.35 11.44 -9.86
N THR A 49 -9.83 12.59 -9.45
CA THR A 49 -9.30 13.60 -10.38
C THR A 49 -8.05 13.11 -11.11
N ALA A 50 -7.13 12.49 -10.39
CA ALA A 50 -5.93 11.89 -10.97
C ALA A 50 -6.28 10.79 -12.01
N GLU A 51 -7.25 9.94 -11.70
CA GLU A 51 -7.73 8.93 -12.64
C GLU A 51 -8.30 9.57 -13.92
N LYS A 52 -9.13 10.61 -13.78
CA LYS A 52 -9.67 11.33 -14.92
C LYS A 52 -8.56 11.86 -15.83
N TYR A 53 -7.57 12.53 -15.27
CA TYR A 53 -6.46 13.07 -16.06
C TYR A 53 -5.57 12.00 -16.66
N TYR A 54 -5.40 10.87 -15.99
CA TYR A 54 -4.72 9.72 -16.58
C TYR A 54 -5.38 9.30 -17.91
N PHE A 55 -6.69 9.12 -17.92
CA PHE A 55 -7.40 8.73 -19.15
C PHE A 55 -7.39 9.82 -20.21
N MET A 56 -7.45 11.09 -19.83
CA MET A 56 -7.31 12.20 -20.78
C MET A 56 -5.93 12.16 -21.48
N LEU A 57 -4.85 11.93 -20.73
CA LEU A 57 -3.51 11.78 -21.33
C LEU A 57 -3.42 10.61 -22.32
N LEU A 58 -4.07 9.48 -22.03
CA LEU A 58 -4.15 8.36 -22.99
C LEU A 58 -4.92 8.74 -24.25
N GLU A 59 -6.04 9.47 -24.12
CA GLU A 59 -6.83 9.95 -25.27
C GLU A 59 -6.04 10.97 -26.11
N GLU A 60 -5.17 11.75 -25.50
CA GLU A 60 -4.26 12.70 -26.16
C GLU A 60 -3.04 12.00 -26.81
N GLY A 61 -2.93 10.68 -26.68
CA GLY A 61 -1.91 9.85 -27.36
C GLY A 61 -0.66 9.58 -26.51
N CYS A 62 -0.65 9.93 -25.23
CA CYS A 62 0.43 9.53 -24.33
C CYS A 62 0.44 8.01 -24.12
N SER A 63 1.62 7.43 -23.98
CA SER A 63 1.75 6.04 -23.57
C SER A 63 1.28 5.85 -22.12
N PRO A 64 0.88 4.63 -21.71
CA PRO A 64 0.54 4.34 -20.31
C PRO A 64 1.64 4.70 -19.31
N GLU A 65 2.90 4.55 -19.72
CA GLU A 65 4.07 4.90 -18.92
C GLU A 65 4.18 6.41 -18.67
N GLU A 66 3.89 7.20 -19.68
CA GLU A 66 3.87 8.67 -19.58
C GLU A 66 2.64 9.15 -18.77
N ALA A 67 1.45 8.60 -19.06
CA ALA A 67 0.21 8.96 -18.38
C ALA A 67 0.24 8.67 -16.87
N ARG A 68 0.99 7.66 -16.43
CA ARG A 68 1.16 7.32 -15.00
C ARG A 68 1.78 8.44 -14.15
N ALA A 69 2.39 9.44 -14.76
CA ALA A 69 2.95 10.57 -14.03
C ALA A 69 1.95 11.33 -13.15
N VAL A 70 0.65 11.27 -13.46
CA VAL A 70 -0.41 11.95 -12.68
C VAL A 70 -1.02 11.08 -11.59
N LEU A 71 -0.66 9.79 -11.49
CA LEU A 71 -1.27 8.87 -10.52
C LEU A 71 -0.81 9.16 -9.08
N PRO A 72 -1.71 9.02 -8.09
CA PRO A 72 -1.39 9.29 -6.70
C PRO A 72 -0.49 8.21 -6.08
N ASN A 73 0.24 8.56 -5.02
CA ASN A 73 1.00 7.60 -4.22
C ASN A 73 0.13 6.51 -3.56
N SER A 74 -1.17 6.76 -3.43
CA SER A 74 -2.13 5.78 -2.90
C SER A 74 -2.45 4.63 -3.86
N LEU A 75 -1.91 4.66 -5.08
CA LEU A 75 -2.14 3.58 -6.05
C LEU A 75 -1.60 2.26 -5.50
N LYS A 76 -2.42 1.20 -5.58
CA LYS A 76 -2.04 -0.15 -5.17
C LYS A 76 -0.84 -0.62 -5.99
N THR A 77 0.14 -1.17 -5.32
CA THR A 77 1.22 -1.93 -5.95
C THR A 77 1.44 -3.24 -5.20
N GLU A 78 2.15 -4.15 -5.81
CA GLU A 78 2.56 -5.42 -5.20
C GLU A 78 4.06 -5.60 -5.39
N ILE A 79 4.73 -6.04 -4.35
CA ILE A 79 6.15 -6.31 -4.37
C ILE A 79 6.41 -7.68 -3.74
N VAL A 80 7.27 -8.46 -4.37
CA VAL A 80 7.78 -9.70 -3.80
C VAL A 80 9.23 -9.49 -3.42
N MET A 81 9.55 -9.76 -2.14
CA MET A 81 10.90 -9.60 -1.62
C MET A 81 11.40 -10.91 -1.05
N THR A 82 12.63 -11.26 -1.41
CA THR A 82 13.37 -12.39 -0.83
C THR A 82 14.62 -11.85 -0.17
N MET A 83 14.75 -12.09 1.12
CA MET A 83 15.87 -11.62 1.93
C MET A 83 16.28 -12.71 2.93
N ASN A 84 17.54 -12.69 3.37
CA ASN A 84 17.97 -13.52 4.48
C ASN A 84 17.39 -13.00 5.82
N LEU A 85 17.46 -13.82 6.89
CA LEU A 85 16.88 -13.46 8.18
C LEU A 85 17.50 -12.20 8.80
N ARG A 86 18.79 -11.95 8.56
CA ARG A 86 19.46 -10.74 9.05
C ARG A 86 18.87 -9.48 8.42
N GLU A 87 18.64 -9.51 7.11
CA GLU A 87 18.03 -8.39 6.38
C GLU A 87 16.57 -8.18 6.78
N TRP A 88 15.82 -9.26 7.01
CA TRP A 88 14.47 -9.15 7.56
C TRP A 88 14.46 -8.48 8.95
N ARG A 89 15.40 -8.83 9.83
CA ARG A 89 15.55 -8.15 11.13
C ARG A 89 15.85 -6.66 10.94
N HIS A 90 16.77 -6.32 10.02
CA HIS A 90 17.10 -4.93 9.72
C HIS A 90 15.88 -4.16 9.19
N PHE A 91 15.14 -4.74 8.24
CA PHE A 91 13.89 -4.18 7.72
C PHE A 91 12.89 -3.89 8.85
N PHE A 92 12.62 -4.84 9.71
CA PHE A 92 11.66 -4.65 10.79
C PHE A 92 12.10 -3.58 11.78
N LYS A 93 13.38 -3.57 12.19
CA LYS A 93 13.92 -2.53 13.07
C LYS A 93 13.75 -1.12 12.51
N LEU A 94 13.81 -0.95 11.20
CA LEU A 94 13.62 0.35 10.57
C LEU A 94 12.15 0.70 10.32
N ARG A 95 11.30 -0.29 10.01
CA ARG A 95 9.96 -0.05 9.46
C ARG A 95 8.81 -0.20 10.45
N THR A 96 9.06 -0.77 11.62
CA THR A 96 8.04 -0.87 12.69
C THR A 96 8.10 0.30 13.69
N THR A 97 9.12 1.14 13.62
CA THR A 97 9.30 2.27 14.53
C THR A 97 8.25 3.36 14.36
N PRO A 98 7.95 4.16 15.41
CA PRO A 98 7.03 5.29 15.33
C PRO A 98 7.39 6.34 14.26
N ALA A 99 8.68 6.45 13.90
CA ALA A 99 9.16 7.35 12.86
C ALA A 99 8.82 6.89 11.43
N SER A 100 8.44 5.62 11.26
CA SER A 100 8.03 5.09 9.95
C SER A 100 6.63 5.57 9.57
N HIS A 101 6.42 5.75 8.26
CA HIS A 101 5.11 6.15 7.75
C HIS A 101 4.00 5.19 8.22
N PRO A 102 2.82 5.70 8.62
CA PRO A 102 1.73 4.87 9.15
C PRO A 102 1.35 3.68 8.26
N GLN A 103 1.25 3.88 6.94
CA GLN A 103 0.95 2.79 6.00
C GLN A 103 2.06 1.73 5.92
N MET A 104 3.32 2.10 6.14
CA MET A 104 4.42 1.14 6.22
C MET A 104 4.29 0.30 7.50
N ARG A 105 3.96 0.93 8.62
CA ARG A 105 3.76 0.25 9.91
C ARG A 105 2.55 -0.68 9.88
N GLU A 106 1.48 -0.30 9.19
CA GLU A 106 0.28 -1.11 8.99
C GLU A 106 0.58 -2.47 8.36
N ILE A 107 1.62 -2.54 7.51
CA ILE A 107 2.09 -3.77 6.88
C ILE A 107 3.20 -4.43 7.70
N ALA A 108 4.19 -3.66 8.12
CA ALA A 108 5.40 -4.19 8.73
C ALA A 108 5.16 -4.81 10.12
N ILE A 109 4.27 -4.22 10.94
CA ILE A 109 4.00 -4.73 12.31
C ILE A 109 3.32 -6.10 12.28
N PRO A 110 2.21 -6.32 11.55
CA PRO A 110 1.61 -7.65 11.44
C PRO A 110 2.55 -8.68 10.82
N LEU A 111 3.36 -8.26 9.84
CA LEU A 111 4.33 -9.12 9.21
C LEU A 111 5.42 -9.57 10.19
N LEU A 112 5.96 -8.65 11.02
CA LEU A 112 6.91 -8.98 12.08
C LEU A 112 6.34 -10.00 13.06
N LYS A 113 5.09 -9.83 13.50
CA LYS A 113 4.42 -10.78 14.39
C LYS A 113 4.31 -12.16 13.77
N ALA A 114 3.93 -12.25 12.49
CA ALA A 114 3.87 -13.51 11.77
C ALA A 114 5.25 -14.18 11.64
N PHE A 115 6.32 -13.40 11.44
CA PHE A 115 7.70 -13.92 11.42
C PHE A 115 8.13 -14.45 12.79
N ALA A 116 7.81 -13.74 13.87
CA ALA A 116 8.12 -14.19 15.24
C ALA A 116 7.40 -15.49 15.60
N GLU A 117 6.13 -15.63 15.18
CA GLU A 117 5.38 -16.88 15.36
C GLU A 117 5.98 -18.06 14.59
N MET A 118 6.48 -17.82 13.36
CA MET A 118 7.05 -18.87 12.51
C MET A 118 8.49 -19.24 12.90
N ILE A 119 9.27 -18.28 13.34
CA ILE A 119 10.68 -18.44 13.65
C ILE A 119 10.97 -17.81 15.03
N PRO A 120 10.55 -18.49 16.12
CA PRO A 120 10.79 -18.02 17.48
C PRO A 120 12.29 -17.75 17.73
N VAL A 121 12.59 -16.88 18.70
CA VAL A 121 13.94 -16.46 19.09
C VAL A 121 14.59 -15.47 18.10
N VAL A 122 14.39 -15.62 16.80
CA VAL A 122 15.06 -14.76 15.82
C VAL A 122 14.52 -13.33 15.81
N PHE A 123 13.24 -13.14 16.11
CA PHE A 123 12.57 -11.84 16.04
C PHE A 123 11.97 -11.35 17.35
N ASP A 124 12.07 -12.14 18.43
CA ASP A 124 11.42 -11.87 19.72
C ASP A 124 11.87 -10.53 20.34
N ASP A 125 13.12 -10.13 20.12
CA ASP A 125 13.71 -8.88 20.62
C ASP A 125 13.25 -7.63 19.83
N ILE A 126 12.48 -7.81 18.77
CA ILE A 126 11.98 -6.71 17.92
C ILE A 126 10.47 -6.54 18.10
N VAL A 127 9.78 -7.59 18.57
CA VAL A 127 8.34 -7.57 18.84
C VAL A 127 8.13 -6.92 20.22
N GLU A 128 7.88 -5.61 20.26
CA GLU A 128 7.42 -4.91 21.45
C GLU A 128 5.95 -4.52 21.30
#